data_031139a30c3e66dad995a2a5248e3dc6
#
_entry.id   031139a30c3e66dad995a2a5248e3dc6
#
_cell.length_a   1.000
_cell.length_b   1.000
_cell.length_c   1.000
_cell.angle_alpha   90.00
_cell.angle_beta   90.00
_cell.angle_gamma   90.00
#
_symmetry.space_group_name_H-M   'P 1'
#
loop_
_entity.id
_entity.type
_entity.pdbx_description
1 polymer ?
#
loop_
_entity_poly.entity_id
_entity_poly.type
_entity_poly.pdbx_seq_one_letter_code
_entity_poly.pdbx_strand_id
1 'polypeptide(L)'
;KKVKMLRDEPSPVEEIMHFADPEYIKTLGINPDELIPFSGGWVNHKAPEKLRESYVSIASDVDLFHSSGQYSPTLGDKEFKIAISLFEKELYKMDISEKQIAVGSSSTQLTLELFNVILNPGDKILLLDPSYSNYPTQILTDTHDVEILRFSVMDEKEWKFIADEKIEEFCNYIRNNKPKIVMLVSPDNPTSKILSDKFVKAAL
;
A
#
# COMPACT_ATOMS: atom_id res chain seq x y z
N LYS A 1 -25.79 -2.74 -0.64
CA LYS A 1 -25.02 -3.84 -1.28
C LYS A 1 -23.61 -3.90 -0.71
N LYS A 2 -22.81 -2.81 -0.77
CA LYS A 2 -21.42 -2.72 -0.26
C LYS A 2 -21.29 -3.11 1.23
N VAL A 3 -22.11 -2.55 2.11
CA VAL A 3 -22.09 -2.86 3.56
C VAL A 3 -22.32 -4.35 3.82
N LYS A 4 -23.22 -4.98 3.05
CA LYS A 4 -23.46 -6.43 3.16
C LYS A 4 -22.22 -7.22 2.72
N MET A 5 -21.61 -6.84 1.62
CA MET A 5 -20.41 -7.49 1.11
C MET A 5 -19.25 -7.42 2.12
N LEU A 6 -18.98 -6.24 2.67
CA LEU A 6 -17.91 -6.05 3.67
C LEU A 6 -18.17 -6.81 4.98
N ARG A 7 -19.43 -6.98 5.36
CA ARG A 7 -19.80 -7.76 6.54
C ARG A 7 -19.66 -9.26 6.31
N ASP A 8 -20.09 -9.73 5.13
CA ASP A 8 -20.16 -11.17 4.81
C ASP A 8 -18.79 -11.70 4.33
N GLU A 9 -17.92 -10.82 3.86
CA GLU A 9 -16.53 -11.10 3.41
C GLU A 9 -15.58 -10.07 4.04
N PRO A 10 -15.17 -10.26 5.30
CA PRO A 10 -14.25 -9.34 5.97
C PRO A 10 -12.90 -9.29 5.24
N SER A 11 -12.21 -8.16 5.37
CA SER A 11 -10.87 -8.01 4.82
C SER A 11 -9.92 -9.04 5.44
N PRO A 12 -9.06 -9.72 4.66
CA PRO A 12 -8.03 -10.58 5.22
C PRO A 12 -7.13 -9.91 6.27
N VAL A 13 -6.94 -8.59 6.17
CA VAL A 13 -6.21 -7.82 7.19
C VAL A 13 -6.97 -7.77 8.51
N GLU A 14 -8.30 -7.65 8.46
CA GLU A 14 -9.14 -7.67 9.66
C GLU A 14 -9.06 -9.03 10.36
N GLU A 15 -9.11 -10.12 9.63
CA GLU A 15 -8.92 -11.47 10.17
C GLU A 15 -7.52 -11.65 10.78
N ILE A 16 -6.46 -11.18 10.10
CA ILE A 16 -5.10 -11.23 10.61
C ILE A 16 -4.95 -10.44 11.92
N MET A 17 -5.65 -9.32 12.06
CA MET A 17 -5.61 -8.49 13.27
C MET A 17 -6.22 -9.19 14.49
N HIS A 18 -7.15 -10.13 14.32
CA HIS A 18 -7.64 -10.94 15.44
C HIS A 18 -6.53 -11.79 16.07
N PHE A 19 -5.57 -12.26 15.28
CA PHE A 19 -4.41 -12.99 15.80
C PHE A 19 -3.36 -12.09 16.51
N ALA A 20 -3.57 -10.78 16.57
CA ALA A 20 -2.81 -9.86 17.40
C ALA A 20 -3.47 -9.62 18.78
N ASP A 21 -4.71 -10.08 18.97
CA ASP A 21 -5.44 -9.95 20.24
C ASP A 21 -5.22 -11.18 21.13
N PRO A 22 -4.52 -11.03 22.29
CA PRO A 22 -4.27 -12.15 23.21
C PRO A 22 -5.57 -12.82 23.71
N GLU A 23 -6.67 -12.07 23.88
CA GLU A 23 -7.93 -12.65 24.35
C GLU A 23 -8.56 -13.53 23.26
N TYR A 24 -8.50 -13.12 22.00
CA TYR A 24 -8.94 -13.97 20.89
C TYR A 24 -8.12 -15.25 20.81
N ILE A 25 -6.78 -15.16 20.94
CA ILE A 25 -5.87 -16.31 20.93
C ILE A 25 -6.23 -17.32 22.02
N LYS A 26 -6.56 -16.86 23.22
CA LYS A 26 -7.02 -17.73 24.32
C LYS A 26 -8.30 -18.47 23.99
N THR A 27 -9.23 -17.86 23.22
CA THR A 27 -10.47 -18.54 22.81
C THR A 27 -10.21 -19.73 21.87
N LEU A 28 -9.06 -19.74 21.19
CA LEU A 28 -8.60 -20.83 20.34
C LEU A 28 -7.89 -21.94 21.15
N GLY A 29 -7.76 -21.80 22.47
CA GLY A 29 -7.05 -22.73 23.34
C GLY A 29 -5.53 -22.64 23.23
N ILE A 30 -5.01 -21.54 22.68
CA ILE A 30 -3.58 -21.29 22.51
C ILE A 30 -3.11 -20.34 23.63
N ASN A 31 -1.94 -20.62 24.20
CA ASN A 31 -1.29 -19.71 25.12
C ASN A 31 -0.65 -18.56 24.33
N PRO A 32 -1.08 -17.28 24.49
CA PRO A 32 -0.51 -16.16 23.76
C PRO A 32 1.01 -15.99 23.92
N ASP A 33 1.55 -16.36 25.07
CA ASP A 33 3.00 -16.23 25.36
C ASP A 33 3.85 -17.27 24.61
N GLU A 34 3.24 -18.32 24.08
CA GLU A 34 3.89 -19.37 23.28
C GLU A 34 3.71 -19.14 21.77
N LEU A 35 2.90 -18.17 21.39
CA LEU A 35 2.62 -17.86 19.99
C LEU A 35 3.79 -17.08 19.37
N ILE A 36 4.30 -17.59 18.27
CA ILE A 36 5.24 -16.84 17.41
C ILE A 36 4.46 -16.36 16.17
N PRO A 37 3.98 -15.10 16.15
CA PRO A 37 3.14 -14.62 15.05
C PRO A 37 3.96 -14.31 13.81
N PHE A 38 3.61 -14.92 12.69
CA PHE A 38 4.10 -14.59 11.36
C PHE A 38 3.02 -13.89 10.50
N SER A 39 1.89 -13.53 11.09
CA SER A 39 0.71 -12.99 10.41
C SER A 39 0.81 -11.50 10.10
N GLY A 40 1.51 -10.72 10.92
CA GLY A 40 1.63 -9.27 10.76
C GLY A 40 3.06 -8.80 10.60
N GLY A 41 3.32 -7.97 9.58
CA GLY A 41 4.61 -7.35 9.34
C GLY A 41 4.79 -6.04 10.12
N TRP A 42 4.90 -6.10 11.42
CA TRP A 42 5.15 -4.92 12.24
C TRP A 42 6.61 -4.48 12.15
N VAL A 43 6.82 -3.18 11.97
CA VAL A 43 8.15 -2.59 12.15
C VAL A 43 8.46 -2.51 13.64
N ASN A 44 9.41 -3.32 14.10
CA ASN A 44 9.72 -3.47 15.53
C ASN A 44 11.02 -2.76 15.95
N HIS A 45 11.68 -2.00 15.10
CA HIS A 45 12.82 -1.19 15.49
C HIS A 45 12.40 0.24 15.87
N LYS A 46 13.22 0.86 16.71
CA LYS A 46 12.95 2.22 17.20
C LYS A 46 12.94 3.23 16.06
N ALA A 47 12.04 4.20 16.14
CA ALA A 47 12.05 5.34 15.24
C ALA A 47 13.37 6.13 15.36
N PRO A 48 13.80 6.84 14.31
CA PRO A 48 14.97 7.72 14.38
C PRO A 48 14.84 8.74 15.50
N GLU A 49 15.90 8.93 16.29
CA GLU A 49 15.89 9.86 17.42
C GLU A 49 15.52 11.30 17.01
N LYS A 50 15.96 11.74 15.84
CA LYS A 50 15.58 13.04 15.29
C LYS A 50 14.09 13.24 15.12
N LEU A 51 13.35 12.20 14.76
CA LEU A 51 11.89 12.25 14.67
C LEU A 51 11.27 12.49 16.06
N ARG A 52 11.75 11.72 17.06
CA ARG A 52 11.30 11.87 18.45
C ARG A 52 11.60 13.27 18.99
N GLU A 53 12.81 13.78 18.79
CA GLU A 53 13.24 15.13 19.20
C GLU A 53 12.34 16.21 18.58
N SER A 54 11.98 16.08 17.29
CA SER A 54 11.08 17.02 16.61
C SER A 54 9.69 17.03 17.23
N TYR A 55 9.10 15.87 17.56
CA TYR A 55 7.82 15.80 18.27
C TYR A 55 7.89 16.45 19.65
N VAL A 56 8.96 16.17 20.41
CA VAL A 56 9.15 16.77 21.74
C VAL A 56 9.29 18.30 21.62
N SER A 57 10.04 18.80 20.65
CA SER A 57 10.20 20.22 20.41
C SER A 57 8.86 20.91 20.14
N ILE A 58 8.04 20.36 19.25
CA ILE A 58 6.72 20.90 18.94
C ILE A 58 5.80 20.85 20.16
N ALA A 59 5.76 19.73 20.88
CA ALA A 59 4.90 19.56 22.03
C ALA A 59 5.28 20.44 23.24
N SER A 60 6.55 20.85 23.32
CA SER A 60 7.07 21.69 24.42
C SER A 60 6.93 23.19 24.15
N ASP A 61 6.67 23.58 22.90
CA ASP A 61 6.46 24.97 22.51
C ASP A 61 4.96 25.23 22.32
N VAL A 62 4.42 26.15 23.10
CA VAL A 62 2.95 26.42 23.14
C VAL A 62 2.43 26.92 21.81
N ASP A 63 3.19 27.78 21.12
CA ASP A 63 2.78 28.37 19.84
C ASP A 63 2.88 27.36 18.70
N LEU A 64 3.94 26.57 18.64
CA LEU A 64 4.09 25.49 17.67
C LEU A 64 3.03 24.40 17.88
N PHE A 65 2.76 24.03 19.14
CA PHE A 65 1.71 23.04 19.44
C PHE A 65 0.34 23.56 19.02
N HIS A 66 0.01 24.82 19.30
CA HIS A 66 -1.24 25.43 18.86
C HIS A 66 -1.35 25.46 17.33
N SER A 67 -0.30 25.88 16.66
CA SER A 67 -0.28 25.96 15.17
C SER A 67 -0.39 24.59 14.50
N SER A 68 0.11 23.53 15.13
CA SER A 68 0.02 22.16 14.58
C SER A 68 -1.42 21.64 14.48
N GLY A 69 -2.37 22.24 15.21
CA GLY A 69 -3.79 21.92 15.15
C GLY A 69 -4.58 22.69 14.07
N GLN A 70 -3.92 23.55 13.29
CA GLN A 70 -4.58 24.31 12.23
C GLN A 70 -4.74 23.49 10.95
N TYR A 71 -5.65 23.92 10.06
CA TYR A 71 -5.81 23.29 8.76
C TYR A 71 -4.57 23.51 7.89
N SER A 72 -4.04 22.43 7.35
CA SER A 72 -3.02 22.47 6.33
C SER A 72 -3.63 22.70 4.93
N PRO A 73 -2.84 23.15 3.94
CA PRO A 73 -3.28 23.15 2.53
C PRO A 73 -3.72 21.74 2.08
N THR A 74 -4.73 21.68 1.23
CA THR A 74 -5.39 20.42 0.80
C THR A 74 -4.41 19.36 0.28
N LEU A 75 -3.35 19.77 -0.42
CA LEU A 75 -2.34 18.87 -0.97
C LEU A 75 -1.06 18.77 -0.10
N GLY A 76 -1.11 19.23 1.14
CA GLY A 76 0.00 19.21 2.08
C GLY A 76 0.81 20.49 2.12
N ASP A 77 1.55 20.68 3.21
CA ASP A 77 2.36 21.87 3.46
C ASP A 77 3.51 21.98 2.44
N LYS A 78 3.76 23.21 2.00
CA LYS A 78 4.75 23.49 0.96
C LYS A 78 6.17 23.07 1.40
N GLU A 79 6.55 23.38 2.63
CA GLU A 79 7.84 23.05 3.20
C GLU A 79 8.06 21.54 3.25
N PHE A 80 7.02 20.78 3.61
CA PHE A 80 7.09 19.32 3.62
C PHE A 80 7.22 18.75 2.19
N LYS A 81 6.49 19.28 1.22
CA LYS A 81 6.63 18.88 -0.19
C LYS A 81 8.00 19.21 -0.77
N ILE A 82 8.58 20.36 -0.40
CA ILE A 82 9.97 20.71 -0.76
C ILE A 82 10.95 19.70 -0.14
N ALA A 83 10.75 19.33 1.13
CA ALA A 83 11.59 18.32 1.78
C ALA A 83 11.51 16.96 1.09
N ILE A 84 10.32 16.52 0.67
CA ILE A 84 10.13 15.30 -0.14
C ILE A 84 10.88 15.42 -1.49
N SER A 85 10.73 16.54 -2.20
CA SER A 85 11.42 16.78 -3.47
C SER A 85 12.93 16.68 -3.33
N LEU A 86 13.51 17.27 -2.28
CA LEU A 86 14.93 17.18 -1.98
C LEU A 86 15.37 15.76 -1.62
N PHE A 87 14.57 15.04 -0.84
CA PHE A 87 14.81 13.65 -0.49
C PHE A 87 14.86 12.74 -1.73
N GLU A 88 13.87 12.86 -2.62
CA GLU A 88 13.80 12.11 -3.87
C GLU A 88 15.00 12.41 -4.79
N LYS A 89 15.38 13.66 -4.87
CA LYS A 89 16.54 14.09 -5.65
C LYS A 89 17.85 13.55 -5.08
N GLU A 90 18.03 13.64 -3.77
CA GLU A 90 19.27 13.21 -3.12
C GLU A 90 19.44 11.68 -3.16
N LEU A 91 18.37 10.95 -2.81
CA LEU A 91 18.43 9.51 -2.64
C LEU A 91 18.25 8.74 -3.95
N TYR A 92 17.28 9.14 -4.76
CA TYR A 92 16.89 8.40 -5.96
C TYR A 92 17.28 9.11 -7.28
N LYS A 93 17.87 10.31 -7.19
CA LYS A 93 18.22 11.16 -8.34
C LYS A 93 16.99 11.53 -9.21
N MET A 94 15.82 11.55 -8.59
CA MET A 94 14.57 11.95 -9.22
C MET A 94 14.35 13.45 -9.05
N ASP A 95 14.16 14.16 -10.15
CA ASP A 95 13.90 15.60 -10.15
C ASP A 95 12.39 15.85 -10.25
N ILE A 96 11.71 15.80 -9.11
CA ILE A 96 10.27 16.08 -8.99
C ILE A 96 10.06 17.42 -8.29
N SER A 97 9.12 18.20 -8.80
CA SER A 97 8.73 19.48 -8.20
C SER A 97 7.74 19.27 -7.07
N GLU A 98 7.73 20.15 -6.07
CA GLU A 98 6.73 20.17 -5.00
C GLU A 98 5.28 20.26 -5.52
N LYS A 99 5.07 20.74 -6.76
CA LYS A 99 3.76 20.79 -7.41
C LYS A 99 3.25 19.42 -7.87
N GLN A 100 4.14 18.45 -8.01
CA GLN A 100 3.84 17.07 -8.39
C GLN A 100 3.62 16.15 -7.18
N ILE A 101 3.63 16.73 -5.97
CA ILE A 101 3.53 15.99 -4.71
C ILE A 101 2.20 16.31 -4.04
N ALA A 102 1.47 15.28 -3.66
CA ALA A 102 0.32 15.34 -2.76
C ALA A 102 0.64 14.54 -1.49
N VAL A 103 0.24 15.06 -0.34
CA VAL A 103 0.47 14.45 0.96
C VAL A 103 -0.86 13.92 1.51
N GLY A 104 -0.83 12.71 2.04
CA GLY A 104 -1.96 12.09 2.74
C GLY A 104 -1.51 11.42 4.03
N SER A 105 -2.47 10.96 4.83
CA SER A 105 -2.19 10.37 6.15
C SER A 105 -1.59 8.96 6.05
N SER A 106 -1.75 8.27 4.92
CA SER A 106 -1.20 6.93 4.69
C SER A 106 -1.21 6.56 3.21
N SER A 107 -0.42 5.55 2.83
CA SER A 107 -0.50 4.95 1.48
C SER A 107 -1.89 4.39 1.18
N THR A 108 -2.59 3.86 2.18
CA THR A 108 -3.98 3.37 2.05
C THR A 108 -4.92 4.48 1.59
N GLN A 109 -4.85 5.66 2.23
CA GLN A 109 -5.65 6.80 1.81
C GLN A 109 -5.27 7.24 0.39
N LEU A 110 -3.97 7.40 0.12
CA LEU A 110 -3.51 7.90 -1.19
C LEU A 110 -3.88 6.96 -2.34
N THR A 111 -3.77 5.65 -2.16
CA THR A 111 -4.18 4.68 -3.19
C THR A 111 -5.70 4.69 -3.40
N LEU A 112 -6.47 4.82 -2.33
CA LEU A 112 -7.92 4.94 -2.38
C LEU A 112 -8.35 6.16 -3.20
N GLU A 113 -7.82 7.34 -2.88
CA GLU A 113 -8.11 8.59 -3.59
C GLU A 113 -7.66 8.51 -5.07
N LEU A 114 -6.50 7.88 -5.33
CA LEU A 114 -6.01 7.67 -6.68
C LEU A 114 -6.98 6.81 -7.51
N PHE A 115 -7.48 5.71 -6.94
CA PHE A 115 -8.44 4.85 -7.61
C PHE A 115 -9.75 5.61 -7.89
N ASN A 116 -10.25 6.38 -6.94
CA ASN A 116 -11.45 7.20 -7.10
C ASN A 116 -11.33 8.25 -8.20
N VAL A 117 -10.15 8.85 -8.35
CA VAL A 117 -9.92 9.88 -9.39
C VAL A 117 -9.74 9.27 -10.78
N ILE A 118 -9.11 8.09 -10.88
CA ILE A 118 -8.72 7.51 -12.17
C ILE A 118 -9.76 6.54 -12.72
N LEU A 119 -10.37 5.71 -11.85
CA LEU A 119 -11.25 4.61 -12.29
C LEU A 119 -12.70 5.07 -12.43
N ASN A 120 -13.33 4.63 -13.52
CA ASN A 120 -14.76 4.78 -13.76
C ASN A 120 -15.44 3.39 -13.71
N PRO A 121 -16.78 3.35 -13.56
CA PRO A 121 -17.53 2.09 -13.71
C PRO A 121 -17.23 1.38 -15.03
N GLY A 122 -16.92 0.09 -14.95
CA GLY A 122 -16.53 -0.74 -16.11
C GLY A 122 -15.04 -0.71 -16.47
N ASP A 123 -14.24 0.14 -15.82
CA ASP A 123 -12.78 0.09 -15.98
C ASP A 123 -12.18 -1.18 -15.35
N LYS A 124 -10.97 -1.51 -15.79
CA LYS A 124 -10.20 -2.66 -15.29
C LYS A 124 -8.92 -2.20 -14.62
N ILE A 125 -8.60 -2.84 -13.51
CA ILE A 125 -7.30 -2.70 -12.83
C ILE A 125 -6.61 -4.04 -12.75
N LEU A 126 -5.33 -4.08 -13.08
CA LEU A 126 -4.51 -5.29 -13.01
C LEU A 126 -3.62 -5.25 -11.78
N LEU A 127 -3.76 -6.26 -10.95
CA LEU A 127 -2.88 -6.55 -9.81
C LEU A 127 -2.01 -7.77 -10.13
N LEU A 128 -0.77 -7.76 -9.67
CA LEU A 128 0.03 -8.98 -9.60
C LEU A 128 -0.51 -9.89 -8.50
N ASP A 129 -0.36 -11.20 -8.64
CA ASP A 129 -0.84 -12.17 -7.67
C ASP A 129 0.33 -13.09 -7.25
N PRO A 130 0.61 -13.19 -5.94
CA PRO A 130 -0.05 -12.52 -4.80
C PRO A 130 0.22 -11.03 -4.74
N SER A 131 -0.65 -10.27 -4.06
CA SER A 131 -0.50 -8.84 -3.79
C SER A 131 -1.03 -8.49 -2.39
N TYR A 132 -0.73 -7.31 -1.93
CA TYR A 132 -1.22 -6.83 -0.64
C TYR A 132 -2.75 -6.86 -0.57
N SER A 133 -3.28 -7.55 0.44
CA SER A 133 -4.69 -7.88 0.57
C SER A 133 -5.65 -6.68 0.68
N ASN A 134 -5.14 -5.49 1.02
CA ASN A 134 -5.96 -4.28 1.07
C ASN A 134 -6.34 -3.72 -0.30
N TYR A 135 -5.55 -3.97 -1.36
CA TYR A 135 -5.85 -3.39 -2.66
C TYR A 135 -7.21 -3.80 -3.22
N PRO A 136 -7.57 -5.10 -3.24
CA PRO A 136 -8.91 -5.51 -3.67
C PRO A 136 -10.01 -4.86 -2.85
N THR A 137 -9.86 -4.79 -1.53
CA THR A 137 -10.84 -4.17 -0.63
C THR A 137 -11.02 -2.68 -0.94
N GLN A 138 -9.93 -1.94 -1.12
CA GLN A 138 -9.96 -0.53 -1.49
C GLN A 138 -10.69 -0.31 -2.83
N ILE A 139 -10.33 -1.08 -3.86
CA ILE A 139 -10.92 -0.98 -5.19
C ILE A 139 -12.43 -1.26 -5.11
N LEU A 140 -12.84 -2.36 -4.47
CA LEU A 140 -14.24 -2.78 -4.39
C LEU A 140 -15.09 -1.87 -3.50
N THR A 141 -14.49 -1.22 -2.52
CA THR A 141 -15.21 -0.36 -1.57
C THR A 141 -15.63 0.97 -2.19
N ASP A 142 -14.76 1.60 -2.96
CA ASP A 142 -14.98 2.96 -3.45
C ASP A 142 -15.33 3.04 -4.93
N THR A 143 -14.77 2.18 -5.76
CA THR A 143 -15.05 2.19 -7.19
C THR A 143 -16.21 1.26 -7.52
N HIS A 144 -17.27 1.81 -8.15
CA HIS A 144 -18.42 1.03 -8.58
C HIS A 144 -18.09 0.26 -9.86
N ASP A 145 -18.32 -1.07 -9.84
CA ASP A 145 -18.25 -1.92 -11.03
C ASP A 145 -16.88 -1.93 -11.75
N VAL A 146 -15.77 -1.81 -11.00
CA VAL A 146 -14.42 -2.00 -11.52
C VAL A 146 -14.09 -3.49 -11.50
N GLU A 147 -13.54 -3.99 -12.61
CA GLU A 147 -13.06 -5.37 -12.73
C GLU A 147 -11.60 -5.46 -12.23
N ILE A 148 -11.37 -6.34 -11.26
CA ILE A 148 -10.00 -6.64 -10.78
C ILE A 148 -9.46 -7.82 -11.56
N LEU A 149 -8.47 -7.54 -12.41
CA LEU A 149 -7.68 -8.55 -13.09
C LEU A 149 -6.51 -8.99 -12.21
N ARG A 150 -6.16 -10.26 -12.25
CA ARG A 150 -5.02 -10.82 -11.51
C ARG A 150 -4.07 -11.53 -12.46
N PHE A 151 -2.78 -11.30 -12.28
CA PHE A 151 -1.73 -11.98 -13.03
C PHE A 151 -0.74 -12.62 -12.06
N SER A 152 -0.71 -13.95 -12.02
CA SER A 152 0.17 -14.69 -11.11
C SER A 152 1.63 -14.58 -11.52
N VAL A 153 2.47 -14.14 -10.60
CA VAL A 153 3.93 -14.05 -10.72
C VAL A 153 4.65 -15.12 -9.88
N MET A 154 3.89 -16.10 -9.39
CA MET A 154 4.40 -17.24 -8.63
C MET A 154 4.20 -18.55 -9.38
N ASP A 155 5.15 -19.46 -9.24
CA ASP A 155 4.92 -20.88 -9.48
C ASP A 155 4.31 -21.48 -8.19
N GLU A 156 3.07 -21.95 -8.29
CA GLU A 156 2.31 -22.47 -7.14
C GLU A 156 2.84 -23.80 -6.62
N LYS A 157 3.55 -24.57 -7.44
CA LYS A 157 4.09 -25.88 -7.04
C LYS A 157 5.42 -25.72 -6.29
N GLU A 158 6.28 -24.85 -6.82
CA GLU A 158 7.61 -24.63 -6.26
C GLU A 158 7.68 -23.43 -5.33
N TRP A 159 6.60 -22.65 -5.22
CA TRP A 159 6.54 -21.39 -4.48
C TRP A 159 7.65 -20.41 -4.89
N LYS A 160 7.97 -20.41 -6.17
CA LYS A 160 9.03 -19.62 -6.74
C LYS A 160 8.46 -18.38 -7.42
N PHE A 161 9.12 -17.24 -7.23
CA PHE A 161 8.80 -16.02 -7.96
C PHE A 161 9.36 -16.11 -9.39
N ILE A 162 8.49 -16.00 -10.39
CA ILE A 162 8.79 -16.24 -11.81
C ILE A 162 8.31 -15.08 -12.70
N ALA A 163 8.30 -13.87 -12.19
CA ALA A 163 7.82 -12.70 -12.96
C ALA A 163 8.59 -12.52 -14.28
N ASP A 164 9.90 -12.67 -14.26
CA ASP A 164 10.75 -12.48 -15.45
C ASP A 164 10.53 -13.53 -16.52
N GLU A 165 10.24 -14.75 -16.12
CA GLU A 165 9.92 -15.87 -17.02
C GLU A 165 8.58 -15.67 -17.72
N LYS A 166 7.69 -14.86 -17.14
CA LYS A 166 6.32 -14.58 -17.61
C LYS A 166 6.15 -13.26 -18.36
N ILE A 167 7.21 -12.55 -18.69
CA ILE A 167 7.12 -11.22 -19.32
C ILE A 167 6.28 -11.23 -20.60
N GLU A 168 6.47 -12.19 -21.47
CA GLU A 168 5.72 -12.28 -22.74
C GLU A 168 4.23 -12.55 -22.48
N GLU A 169 3.92 -13.46 -21.55
CA GLU A 169 2.56 -13.75 -21.11
C GLU A 169 1.90 -12.51 -20.50
N PHE A 170 2.63 -11.79 -19.65
CA PHE A 170 2.18 -10.56 -19.03
C PHE A 170 1.85 -9.46 -20.04
N CYS A 171 2.73 -9.22 -21.02
CA CYS A 171 2.47 -8.27 -22.11
C CYS A 171 1.22 -8.64 -22.91
N ASN A 172 1.06 -9.93 -23.23
CA ASN A 172 -0.13 -10.41 -23.94
C ASN A 172 -1.39 -10.26 -23.09
N TYR A 173 -1.29 -10.52 -21.79
CA TYR A 173 -2.39 -10.34 -20.85
C TYR A 173 -2.87 -8.88 -20.80
N ILE A 174 -1.94 -7.92 -20.71
CA ILE A 174 -2.24 -6.48 -20.74
C ILE A 174 -2.91 -6.09 -22.06
N ARG A 175 -2.36 -6.49 -23.20
CA ARG A 175 -2.92 -6.16 -24.52
C ARG A 175 -4.33 -6.68 -24.73
N ASN A 176 -4.61 -7.88 -24.24
CA ASN A 176 -5.91 -8.53 -24.40
C ASN A 176 -6.97 -7.95 -23.45
N ASN A 177 -6.60 -7.64 -22.24
CA ASN A 177 -7.54 -7.18 -21.21
C ASN A 177 -7.65 -5.65 -21.12
N LYS A 178 -6.64 -4.92 -21.58
CA LYS A 178 -6.57 -3.44 -21.61
C LYS A 178 -6.91 -2.80 -20.26
N PRO A 179 -6.22 -3.15 -19.16
CA PRO A 179 -6.45 -2.52 -17.88
C PRO A 179 -6.14 -1.02 -17.97
N LYS A 180 -6.91 -0.21 -17.27
CA LYS A 180 -6.66 1.24 -17.15
C LYS A 180 -5.55 1.54 -16.18
N ILE A 181 -5.39 0.70 -15.17
CA ILE A 181 -4.28 0.74 -14.21
C ILE A 181 -3.60 -0.63 -14.18
N VAL A 182 -2.28 -0.62 -14.23
CA VAL A 182 -1.43 -1.76 -13.87
C VAL A 182 -0.70 -1.39 -12.58
N MET A 183 -0.96 -2.11 -11.51
CA MET A 183 -0.37 -1.83 -10.21
C MET A 183 0.85 -2.70 -9.98
N LEU A 184 2.01 -2.07 -9.87
CA LEU A 184 3.28 -2.73 -9.59
C LEU A 184 3.79 -2.27 -8.23
N VAL A 185 4.09 -3.22 -7.35
CA VAL A 185 4.62 -2.98 -6.01
C VAL A 185 5.99 -3.63 -5.91
N SER A 186 7.01 -2.86 -5.55
CA SER A 186 8.38 -3.36 -5.46
C SER A 186 9.17 -2.58 -4.40
N PRO A 187 9.71 -3.22 -3.35
CA PRO A 187 9.52 -4.63 -2.98
C PRO A 187 8.06 -5.00 -2.76
N ASP A 188 7.67 -6.20 -3.20
CA ASP A 188 6.29 -6.66 -3.13
C ASP A 188 5.89 -7.14 -1.72
N ASN A 189 4.65 -6.92 -1.35
CA ASN A 189 4.00 -7.52 -0.21
C ASN A 189 2.90 -8.48 -0.72
N PRO A 190 2.96 -9.81 -0.44
CA PRO A 190 3.71 -10.45 0.65
C PRO A 190 5.04 -11.10 0.26
N THR A 191 5.43 -11.13 -1.00
CA THR A 191 6.56 -11.98 -1.45
C THR A 191 7.93 -11.43 -1.08
N SER A 192 8.03 -10.15 -0.68
CA SER A 192 9.28 -9.41 -0.48
C SER A 192 10.23 -9.38 -1.71
N LYS A 193 9.72 -9.73 -2.89
CA LYS A 193 10.51 -9.75 -4.12
C LYS A 193 10.55 -8.38 -4.78
N ILE A 194 11.67 -8.11 -5.41
CA ILE A 194 11.89 -6.90 -6.21
C ILE A 194 11.61 -7.26 -7.67
N LEU A 195 10.74 -6.49 -8.31
CA LEU A 195 10.51 -6.60 -9.75
C LEU A 195 11.75 -6.12 -10.51
N SER A 196 12.16 -6.87 -11.52
CA SER A 196 13.28 -6.46 -12.36
C SER A 196 12.91 -5.25 -13.24
N ASP A 197 13.89 -4.44 -13.60
CA ASP A 197 13.71 -3.36 -14.57
C ASP A 197 13.10 -3.84 -15.88
N LYS A 198 13.44 -5.08 -16.29
CA LYS A 198 12.92 -5.70 -17.50
C LYS A 198 11.41 -5.95 -17.38
N PHE A 199 10.95 -6.47 -16.25
CA PHE A 199 9.53 -6.70 -16.01
C PHE A 199 8.75 -5.37 -15.92
N VAL A 200 9.27 -4.39 -15.19
CA VAL A 200 8.65 -3.07 -15.07
C VAL A 200 8.52 -2.39 -16.43
N LYS A 201 9.60 -2.40 -17.25
CA LYS A 201 9.57 -1.83 -18.61
C LYS A 201 8.60 -2.54 -19.55
N ALA A 202 8.32 -3.81 -19.31
CA ALA A 202 7.37 -4.58 -20.11
C ALA A 202 5.90 -4.18 -19.85
N ALA A 203 5.62 -3.52 -18.71
CA ALA A 203 4.31 -2.99 -18.37
C ALA A 203 4.00 -1.63 -19.02
N LEU A 204 5.04 -0.92 -19.50
CA LEU A 204 4.94 0.39 -20.16
C LEU A 204 4.76 0.25 -21.67
#